data_510622092c6f60bc301d8dec9d8440ce
#
_entry.id   510622092c6f60bc301d8dec9d8440ce
#
_cell.length_a   1.000
_cell.length_b   1.000
_cell.length_c   1.000
_cell.angle_alpha   90.00
_cell.angle_beta   90.00
_cell.angle_gamma   90.00
#
_symmetry.space_group_name_H-M   'P 1'
#
loop_
_entity.id
_entity.type
_entity.pdbx_description
1 polymer ?
#
loop_
_entity_poly.entity_id
_entity_poly.type
_entity_poly.pdbx_seq_one_letter_code
_entity_poly.pdbx_strand_id
1 'polypeptide(L)'
;MASRLFALLALILGLATTAQAQQPAISAGDRAAIRDTIQGQVEAFRRDDGDAAFGFASPSIQGMFGRSDVFMDMVRQGYRPVYRPQIFDFREIVELQGQVAQKVHVVGPDGRPVTAIYPMTQLPDGSWRIDGCYLQAPDEHQA
;
A
#
# COMPACT_ATOMS: atom_id res chain seq x y z
N MET A 1 58.55 32.70 36.39
CA MET A 1 57.69 33.02 35.22
C MET A 1 56.83 31.81 34.91
N ALA A 2 55.56 31.88 35.24
CA ALA A 2 54.66 30.76 35.07
C ALA A 2 53.92 30.92 33.76
N SER A 3 54.21 30.03 32.79
CA SER A 3 53.40 29.92 31.56
C SER A 3 52.21 29.03 31.82
N ARG A 4 51.04 29.64 31.79
CA ARG A 4 49.76 28.94 31.89
C ARG A 4 49.37 28.48 30.48
N LEU A 5 49.51 27.17 30.21
CA LEU A 5 48.90 26.54 29.05
C LEU A 5 47.41 26.31 29.34
N PHE A 6 46.54 27.05 28.64
CA PHE A 6 45.13 26.76 28.60
C PHE A 6 44.91 25.69 27.55
N ALA A 7 44.60 24.48 28.00
CA ALA A 7 44.12 23.43 27.13
C ALA A 7 42.62 23.65 26.87
N LEU A 8 42.28 24.10 25.67
CA LEU A 8 40.90 24.15 25.18
C LEU A 8 40.45 22.73 24.83
N LEU A 9 39.62 22.14 25.69
CA LEU A 9 38.96 20.87 25.40
C LEU A 9 37.74 21.19 24.52
N ALA A 10 37.90 21.00 23.20
CA ALA A 10 36.77 21.10 22.28
C ALA A 10 35.91 19.84 22.42
N LEU A 11 34.75 20.00 23.10
CA LEU A 11 33.73 18.95 23.18
C LEU A 11 32.99 18.90 21.83
N ILE A 12 33.37 17.96 20.96
CA ILE A 12 32.62 17.70 19.74
C ILE A 12 31.38 16.91 20.14
N LEU A 13 30.25 17.59 20.27
CA LEU A 13 28.92 16.95 20.33
C LEU A 13 28.64 16.37 18.94
N GLY A 14 28.87 15.07 18.78
CA GLY A 14 28.43 14.34 17.61
C GLY A 14 26.91 14.29 17.61
N LEU A 15 26.29 15.08 16.75
CA LEU A 15 24.87 14.91 16.41
C LEU A 15 24.73 13.59 15.66
N ALA A 16 24.34 12.55 16.39
CA ALA A 16 23.87 11.31 15.77
C ALA A 16 22.54 11.62 15.08
N THR A 17 22.60 11.90 13.80
CA THR A 17 21.39 11.95 12.98
C THR A 17 20.87 10.52 12.85
N THR A 18 19.85 10.19 13.64
CA THR A 18 19.09 8.96 13.42
C THR A 18 18.38 9.12 12.08
N ALA A 19 18.83 8.34 11.10
CA ALA A 19 18.14 8.22 9.83
C ALA A 19 16.75 7.58 10.12
N GLN A 20 15.73 8.39 10.25
CA GLN A 20 14.36 7.91 10.29
C GLN A 20 14.00 7.42 8.88
N ALA A 21 13.54 6.16 8.77
CA ALA A 21 12.97 5.66 7.53
C ALA A 21 11.82 6.60 7.13
N GLN A 22 12.03 7.39 6.09
CA GLN A 22 11.01 8.33 5.61
C GLN A 22 9.89 7.54 4.94
N GLN A 23 8.66 7.76 5.39
CA GLN A 23 7.48 7.32 4.64
C GLN A 23 7.46 8.06 3.29
N PRO A 24 6.95 7.40 2.21
CA PRO A 24 6.83 8.04 0.92
C PRO A 24 6.14 9.40 1.03
N ALA A 25 6.70 10.42 0.36
CA ALA A 25 6.14 11.76 0.34
C ALA A 25 4.89 11.80 -0.56
N ILE A 26 3.75 11.35 -0.01
CA ILE A 26 2.47 11.31 -0.71
C ILE A 26 1.58 12.41 -0.14
N SER A 27 1.01 13.22 -1.03
CA SER A 27 0.07 14.28 -0.63
C SER A 27 -1.20 13.71 0.02
N ALA A 28 -1.89 14.52 0.81
CA ALA A 28 -3.18 14.12 1.37
C ALA A 28 -4.20 13.80 0.28
N GLY A 29 -4.16 14.51 -0.85
CA GLY A 29 -5.02 14.24 -2.00
C GLY A 29 -4.71 12.90 -2.65
N ASP A 30 -3.43 12.55 -2.82
CA ASP A 30 -3.03 11.25 -3.36
C ASP A 30 -3.40 10.10 -2.42
N ARG A 31 -3.26 10.27 -1.11
CA ARG A 31 -3.71 9.27 -0.13
C ARG A 31 -5.20 8.98 -0.26
N ALA A 32 -6.01 10.02 -0.36
CA ALA A 32 -7.46 9.89 -0.56
C ALA A 32 -7.78 9.20 -1.89
N ALA A 33 -7.11 9.58 -2.97
CA ALA A 33 -7.32 8.99 -4.30
C ALA A 33 -6.94 7.50 -4.34
N ILE A 34 -5.86 7.12 -3.68
CA ILE A 34 -5.44 5.70 -3.55
C ILE A 34 -6.51 4.90 -2.81
N ARG A 35 -7.00 5.40 -1.67
CA ARG A 35 -8.08 4.73 -0.93
C ARG A 35 -9.37 4.61 -1.74
N ASP A 36 -9.77 5.67 -2.40
CA ASP A 36 -10.98 5.70 -3.22
C ASP A 36 -10.89 4.68 -4.37
N THR A 37 -9.73 4.57 -5.00
CA THR A 37 -9.48 3.58 -6.07
C THR A 37 -9.64 2.15 -5.55
N ILE A 38 -9.01 1.82 -4.44
CA ILE A 38 -9.09 0.48 -3.84
C ILE A 38 -10.52 0.20 -3.35
N GLN A 39 -11.13 1.16 -2.66
CA GLN A 39 -12.51 1.03 -2.17
C GLN A 39 -13.49 0.82 -3.32
N GLY A 40 -13.32 1.57 -4.40
CA GLY A 40 -14.14 1.43 -5.60
C GLY A 40 -14.06 0.03 -6.21
N GLN A 41 -12.87 -0.56 -6.24
CA GLN A 41 -12.72 -1.94 -6.72
C GLN A 41 -13.41 -2.96 -5.81
N VAL A 42 -13.26 -2.84 -4.49
CA VAL A 42 -13.93 -3.74 -3.53
C VAL A 42 -15.45 -3.64 -3.65
N GLU A 43 -15.98 -2.45 -3.81
CA GLU A 43 -17.42 -2.25 -4.04
C GLU A 43 -17.90 -2.86 -5.35
N ALA A 44 -17.08 -2.74 -6.41
CA ALA A 44 -17.36 -3.41 -7.68
C ALA A 44 -17.35 -4.95 -7.54
N PHE A 45 -16.42 -5.51 -6.77
CA PHE A 45 -16.42 -6.93 -6.44
C PHE A 45 -17.70 -7.35 -5.73
N ARG A 46 -18.18 -6.55 -4.79
CA ARG A 46 -19.42 -6.85 -4.05
C ARG A 46 -20.68 -6.89 -4.94
N ARG A 47 -20.65 -6.14 -6.03
CA ARG A 47 -21.70 -6.13 -7.04
C ARG A 47 -21.48 -7.15 -8.16
N ASP A 48 -20.37 -7.87 -8.15
CA ASP A 48 -19.88 -8.67 -9.27
C ASP A 48 -19.80 -7.88 -10.59
N ASP A 49 -19.51 -6.59 -10.49
CA ASP A 49 -19.26 -5.71 -11.63
C ASP A 49 -17.81 -5.84 -12.09
N GLY A 50 -17.55 -6.85 -12.92
CA GLY A 50 -16.22 -7.17 -13.40
C GLY A 50 -15.60 -6.05 -14.23
N ASP A 51 -16.38 -5.39 -15.06
CA ASP A 51 -15.88 -4.31 -15.92
C ASP A 51 -15.43 -3.10 -15.07
N ALA A 52 -16.22 -2.71 -14.07
CA ALA A 52 -15.84 -1.66 -13.16
C ALA A 52 -14.60 -2.05 -12.33
N ALA A 53 -14.58 -3.27 -11.76
CA ALA A 53 -13.44 -3.76 -10.99
C ALA A 53 -12.16 -3.78 -11.80
N PHE A 54 -12.22 -4.26 -13.04
CA PHE A 54 -11.10 -4.30 -13.97
C PHE A 54 -10.62 -2.90 -14.36
N GLY A 55 -11.53 -1.93 -14.44
CA GLY A 55 -11.22 -0.54 -14.73
C GLY A 55 -10.38 0.16 -13.67
N PHE A 56 -10.39 -0.30 -12.42
CA PHE A 56 -9.52 0.20 -11.36
C PHE A 56 -8.10 -0.37 -11.41
N ALA A 57 -7.87 -1.42 -12.19
CA ALA A 57 -6.55 -2.01 -12.38
C ALA A 57 -5.70 -1.19 -13.36
N SER A 58 -4.39 -1.27 -13.19
CA SER A 58 -3.44 -0.60 -14.09
C SER A 58 -3.48 -1.16 -15.50
N PRO A 59 -2.98 -0.39 -16.50
CA PRO A 59 -2.81 -0.93 -17.85
C PRO A 59 -1.98 -2.22 -17.91
N SER A 60 -0.96 -2.34 -17.06
CA SER A 60 -0.16 -3.57 -16.93
C SER A 60 -1.00 -4.77 -16.53
N ILE A 61 -1.82 -4.62 -15.49
CA ILE A 61 -2.72 -5.69 -15.02
C ILE A 61 -3.78 -6.00 -16.09
N GLN A 62 -4.38 -4.99 -16.68
CA GLN A 62 -5.37 -5.18 -17.74
C GLN A 62 -4.76 -5.91 -18.94
N GLY A 63 -3.54 -5.58 -19.32
CA GLY A 63 -2.82 -6.27 -20.39
C GLY A 63 -2.50 -7.73 -20.07
N MET A 64 -2.21 -8.04 -18.80
CA MET A 64 -1.90 -9.39 -18.33
C MET A 64 -3.12 -10.31 -18.42
N PHE A 65 -4.30 -9.85 -18.06
CA PHE A 65 -5.53 -10.67 -18.08
C PHE A 65 -6.31 -10.56 -19.38
N GLY A 66 -6.21 -9.45 -20.08
CA GLY A 66 -6.83 -9.19 -21.37
C GLY A 66 -8.33 -8.87 -21.32
N ARG A 67 -9.06 -9.49 -20.39
CA ARG A 67 -10.53 -9.37 -20.27
C ARG A 67 -10.96 -9.32 -18.81
N SER A 68 -12.05 -8.61 -18.53
CA SER A 68 -12.58 -8.49 -17.17
C SER A 68 -13.09 -9.82 -16.60
N ASP A 69 -13.68 -10.70 -17.40
CA ASP A 69 -14.16 -12.00 -16.94
C ASP A 69 -13.00 -12.92 -16.52
N VAL A 70 -11.89 -12.92 -17.22
CA VAL A 70 -10.67 -13.66 -16.84
C VAL A 70 -10.10 -13.11 -15.53
N PHE A 71 -10.04 -11.80 -15.39
CA PHE A 71 -9.61 -11.14 -14.15
C PHE A 71 -10.51 -11.52 -12.97
N MET A 72 -11.82 -11.49 -13.15
CA MET A 72 -12.77 -11.83 -12.08
C MET A 72 -12.70 -13.30 -11.66
N ASP A 73 -12.47 -14.21 -12.59
CA ASP A 73 -12.27 -15.63 -12.26
C ASP A 73 -11.04 -15.83 -11.38
N MET A 74 -9.96 -15.15 -11.70
CA MET A 74 -8.73 -15.16 -10.88
C MET A 74 -9.01 -14.60 -9.47
N VAL A 75 -9.71 -13.49 -9.37
CA VAL A 75 -10.04 -12.85 -8.08
C VAL A 75 -10.89 -13.77 -7.21
N ARG A 76 -11.92 -14.39 -7.77
CA ARG A 76 -12.79 -15.32 -7.04
C ARG A 76 -12.05 -16.55 -6.53
N GLN A 77 -11.08 -17.04 -7.28
CA GLN A 77 -10.33 -18.24 -6.92
C GLN A 77 -9.17 -17.97 -5.96
N GLY A 78 -8.42 -16.89 -6.19
CA GLY A 78 -7.17 -16.62 -5.48
C GLY A 78 -7.20 -15.49 -4.47
N TYR A 79 -8.24 -14.65 -4.46
CA TYR A 79 -8.29 -13.42 -3.67
C TYR A 79 -9.60 -13.26 -2.88
N ARG A 80 -10.13 -14.34 -2.38
CA ARG A 80 -11.40 -14.34 -1.64
C ARG A 80 -11.49 -13.30 -0.53
N PRO A 81 -10.44 -13.05 0.28
CA PRO A 81 -10.52 -12.05 1.33
C PRO A 81 -10.89 -10.65 0.83
N VAL A 82 -10.34 -10.20 -0.30
CA VAL A 82 -10.64 -8.89 -0.88
C VAL A 82 -11.88 -8.91 -1.78
N TYR A 83 -12.25 -10.08 -2.28
CA TYR A 83 -13.47 -10.24 -3.08
C TYR A 83 -14.74 -10.12 -2.22
N ARG A 84 -14.73 -10.67 -1.00
CA ARG A 84 -15.86 -10.66 -0.05
C ARG A 84 -15.36 -10.40 1.38
N PRO A 85 -14.80 -9.22 1.67
CA PRO A 85 -14.29 -8.95 3.01
C PRO A 85 -15.43 -8.72 4.00
N GLN A 86 -15.24 -9.22 5.24
CA GLN A 86 -16.04 -8.84 6.39
C GLN A 86 -15.52 -7.53 7.01
N ILE A 87 -14.19 -7.35 7.04
CA ILE A 87 -13.50 -6.15 7.52
C ILE A 87 -12.50 -5.74 6.45
N PHE A 88 -12.42 -4.45 6.18
CA PHE A 88 -11.51 -3.86 5.22
C PHE A 88 -11.03 -2.50 5.74
N ASP A 89 -9.90 -2.52 6.48
CA ASP A 89 -9.37 -1.35 7.18
C ASP A 89 -8.05 -0.90 6.56
N PHE A 90 -8.02 0.31 6.04
CA PHE A 90 -6.81 0.91 5.51
C PHE A 90 -5.78 1.13 6.61
N ARG A 91 -4.54 0.77 6.32
CA ARG A 91 -3.36 0.97 7.17
C ARG A 91 -2.41 1.97 6.51
N GLU A 92 -1.14 1.92 6.86
CA GLU A 92 -0.13 2.83 6.31
C GLU A 92 0.15 2.57 4.83
N ILE A 93 0.59 3.62 4.16
CA ILE A 93 1.22 3.53 2.84
C ILE A 93 2.71 3.27 3.06
N VAL A 94 3.24 2.32 2.33
CA VAL A 94 4.66 1.92 2.37
C VAL A 94 5.26 2.05 0.97
N GLU A 95 6.58 1.94 0.91
CA GLU A 95 7.30 1.78 -0.35
C GLU A 95 7.73 0.32 -0.49
N LEU A 96 7.37 -0.30 -1.60
CA LEU A 96 7.70 -1.68 -1.92
C LEU A 96 8.51 -1.69 -3.21
N GLN A 97 9.83 -1.95 -3.11
CA GLN A 97 10.73 -1.96 -4.28
C GLN A 97 10.63 -0.69 -5.14
N GLY A 98 10.59 0.48 -4.48
CA GLY A 98 10.50 1.77 -5.14
C GLY A 98 9.08 2.16 -5.58
N GLN A 99 8.08 1.33 -5.33
CA GLN A 99 6.68 1.57 -5.69
C GLN A 99 5.84 1.86 -4.45
N VAL A 100 4.96 2.85 -4.55
CA VAL A 100 3.97 3.15 -3.51
C VAL A 100 3.02 1.96 -3.36
N ALA A 101 2.78 1.53 -2.13
CA ALA A 101 1.86 0.45 -1.82
C ALA A 101 0.99 0.78 -0.60
N GLN A 102 -0.30 0.51 -0.71
CA GLN A 102 -1.27 0.68 0.38
C GLN A 102 -1.45 -0.64 1.10
N LYS A 103 -1.22 -0.66 2.40
CA LYS A 103 -1.53 -1.82 3.25
C LYS A 103 -2.98 -1.72 3.74
N VAL A 104 -3.65 -2.85 3.80
CA VAL A 104 -5.02 -2.97 4.28
C VAL A 104 -5.12 -4.19 5.19
N HIS A 105 -5.72 -4.02 6.36
CA HIS A 105 -6.11 -5.14 7.21
C HIS A 105 -7.46 -5.68 6.72
N VAL A 106 -7.49 -6.94 6.37
CA VAL A 106 -8.67 -7.58 5.78
C VAL A 106 -9.02 -8.81 6.59
N VAL A 107 -10.30 -8.96 6.90
CA VAL A 107 -10.84 -10.24 7.38
C VAL A 107 -11.74 -10.77 6.28
N GLY A 108 -11.40 -11.95 5.78
CA GLY A 108 -12.14 -12.60 4.70
C GLY A 108 -13.45 -13.24 5.12
N PRO A 109 -14.18 -13.88 4.20
CA PRO A 109 -15.47 -14.51 4.49
C PRO A 109 -15.36 -15.69 5.45
N ASP A 110 -14.17 -16.29 5.59
CA ASP A 110 -13.86 -17.35 6.54
C ASP A 110 -13.53 -16.86 7.95
N GLY A 111 -13.54 -15.54 8.19
CA GLY A 111 -13.19 -14.93 9.46
C GLY A 111 -11.69 -14.86 9.74
N ARG A 112 -10.83 -15.20 8.78
CA ARG A 112 -9.37 -15.16 8.95
C ARG A 112 -8.81 -13.81 8.56
N PRO A 113 -7.95 -13.21 9.40
CA PRO A 113 -7.28 -11.96 9.07
C PRO A 113 -6.12 -12.20 8.10
N VAL A 114 -5.95 -11.27 7.17
CA VAL A 114 -4.79 -11.17 6.29
C VAL A 114 -4.40 -9.71 6.15
N THR A 115 -3.16 -9.46 5.74
CA THR A 115 -2.73 -8.14 5.26
C THR A 115 -2.71 -8.16 3.74
N ALA A 116 -3.50 -7.28 3.13
CA ALA A 116 -3.44 -7.04 1.70
C ALA A 116 -2.50 -5.87 1.42
N ILE A 117 -1.60 -6.05 0.46
CA ILE A 117 -0.67 -5.01 0.02
C ILE A 117 -1.00 -4.72 -1.44
N TYR A 118 -1.37 -3.47 -1.70
CA TYR A 118 -1.75 -2.98 -3.02
C TYR A 118 -0.67 -2.07 -3.59
N PRO A 119 0.25 -2.57 -4.43
CA PRO A 119 1.09 -1.69 -5.23
C PRO A 119 0.21 -0.80 -6.11
N MET A 120 0.53 0.49 -6.13
CA MET A 120 -0.24 1.50 -6.85
C MET A 120 0.63 2.17 -7.90
N THR A 121 0.03 2.55 -9.01
CA THR A 121 0.69 3.35 -10.04
C THR A 121 -0.13 4.58 -10.37
N GLN A 122 0.54 5.70 -10.61
CA GLN A 122 -0.11 6.93 -11.02
C GLN A 122 -0.01 7.07 -12.54
N LEU A 123 -1.15 7.29 -13.19
CA LEU A 123 -1.19 7.51 -14.63
C LEU A 123 -0.77 8.95 -14.99
N PRO A 124 -0.44 9.24 -16.26
CA PRO A 124 -0.05 10.58 -16.69
C PRO A 124 -1.10 11.66 -16.40
N ASP A 125 -2.38 11.30 -16.32
CA ASP A 125 -3.46 12.22 -15.97
C ASP A 125 -3.58 12.49 -14.47
N GLY A 126 -2.73 11.88 -13.65
CA GLY A 126 -2.72 12.01 -12.20
C GLY A 126 -3.60 11.01 -11.45
N SER A 127 -4.42 10.22 -12.15
CA SER A 127 -5.25 9.18 -11.52
C SER A 127 -4.42 7.99 -11.03
N TRP A 128 -4.88 7.35 -9.97
CA TRP A 128 -4.24 6.18 -9.40
C TRP A 128 -4.92 4.90 -9.87
N ARG A 129 -4.11 3.85 -10.09
CA ARG A 129 -4.59 2.51 -10.46
C ARG A 129 -3.92 1.46 -9.58
N ILE A 130 -4.61 0.34 -9.41
CA ILE A 130 -4.11 -0.82 -8.69
C ILE A 130 -3.19 -1.62 -9.60
N ASP A 131 -1.93 -1.76 -9.21
CA ASP A 131 -0.90 -2.45 -10.01
C ASP A 131 -0.60 -3.87 -9.48
N GLY A 132 -1.41 -4.35 -8.58
CA GLY A 132 -1.30 -5.68 -8.01
C GLY A 132 -1.95 -5.76 -6.63
N CYS A 133 -1.98 -6.97 -6.10
CA CYS A 133 -2.41 -7.23 -4.73
C CYS A 133 -1.68 -8.46 -4.20
N TYR A 134 -1.04 -8.32 -3.06
CA TYR A 134 -0.40 -9.42 -2.34
C TYR A 134 -1.14 -9.68 -1.04
N LEU A 135 -1.53 -10.92 -0.81
CA LEU A 135 -2.11 -11.36 0.45
C LEU A 135 -1.02 -12.06 1.27
N GLN A 136 -0.84 -11.63 2.51
CA GLN A 136 0.14 -12.22 3.42
C GLN A 136 -0.45 -12.37 4.82
N ALA A 137 0.26 -13.11 5.69
CA ALA A 137 -0.11 -13.22 7.09
C ALA A 137 -0.21 -11.83 7.73
N PRO A 138 -1.11 -11.64 8.74
CA PRO A 138 -1.23 -10.37 9.44
C PRO A 138 0.11 -9.96 10.06
N ASP A 139 0.36 -8.65 10.13
CA ASP A 139 1.49 -8.12 10.91
C ASP A 139 1.29 -8.45 12.39
N GLU A 140 2.35 -8.89 13.08
CA GLU A 140 2.29 -9.38 14.49
C GLU A 140 1.71 -8.33 15.46
N HIS A 141 1.72 -7.07 15.10
CA HIS A 141 1.23 -5.96 15.93
C HIS A 141 -0.27 -5.66 15.74
N GLN A 142 -0.99 -6.46 14.94
CA GLN A 142 -2.41 -6.28 14.64
C GLN A 142 -3.31 -7.37 15.25
N ALA A 143 -2.74 -8.19 16.10
CA ALA A 143 -3.51 -9.19 16.83
C ALA A 143 -4.32 -8.57 17.97
#